data_ec1473ce6bfca5720df748d20eeeb370
#
_entry.id   ec1473ce6bfca5720df748d20eeeb370
#
_cell.length_a   1.000
_cell.length_b   1.000
_cell.length_c   1.000
_cell.angle_alpha   90.00
_cell.angle_beta   90.00
_cell.angle_gamma   90.00
#
_symmetry.space_group_name_H-M   'P 1'
#
loop_
_entity.id
_entity.type
_entity.pdbx_description
1 polymer ?
#
loop_
_entity_poly.entity_id
_entity_poly.type
_entity_poly.pdbx_seq_one_letter_code
_entity_poly.pdbx_strand_id
1 'polypeptide(L)'
;MNCQTFEKVNKLIDVEAYIFFLAQELKQQNKLSLKELLILAYFYYKKKNDISLKEIIGDILYKQSDIVKNIKSLSKKGFINKSRTKNDERCIFVSVTPLQRKKISYLISDLDKIIIKFNIDRNYTEYQWAPKYSKDFFILFMNIMYSKDFLKYRFNLTFLDLSILYILSSRKNEVLYLKDLFENIRFMYPQIARSVNRLNDKGMLIKERSLADERIVLVKFNKAKDVTIKSIFSDTSKILKPRKFFF
;
A
#
# COMPACT_ATOMS: atom_id res chain seq x y z
N MET A 1 17.57 8.87 -17.34
CA MET A 1 16.69 7.78 -16.81
C MET A 1 15.77 7.36 -17.94
N ASN A 2 15.52 6.05 -18.12
CA ASN A 2 14.62 5.57 -19.16
C ASN A 2 13.17 6.04 -18.82
N CYS A 3 12.43 6.60 -19.78
CA CYS A 3 11.06 7.07 -19.63
C CYS A 3 10.15 6.01 -18.98
N GLN A 4 10.27 4.76 -19.39
CA GLN A 4 9.53 3.63 -18.80
C GLN A 4 9.72 3.43 -17.30
N THR A 5 10.92 3.71 -16.75
CA THR A 5 11.15 3.57 -15.30
C THR A 5 10.40 4.65 -14.54
N PHE A 6 10.40 5.86 -15.07
CA PHE A 6 9.72 7.00 -14.46
C PHE A 6 8.20 6.81 -14.47
N GLU A 7 7.64 6.38 -15.59
CA GLU A 7 6.21 6.04 -15.72
C GLU A 7 5.77 4.92 -14.75
N LYS A 8 6.60 3.88 -14.57
CA LYS A 8 6.30 2.81 -13.62
C LYS A 8 6.31 3.28 -12.17
N VAL A 9 7.22 4.18 -11.79
CA VAL A 9 7.25 4.76 -10.44
C VAL A 9 6.03 5.65 -10.24
N ASN A 10 5.66 6.48 -11.23
CA ASN A 10 4.43 7.27 -11.20
C ASN A 10 3.21 6.39 -10.99
N LYS A 11 3.05 5.36 -11.83
CA LYS A 11 1.96 4.40 -11.69
C LYS A 11 1.89 3.79 -10.28
N LEU A 12 3.03 3.47 -9.68
CA LEU A 12 3.08 2.93 -8.32
C LEU A 12 2.56 3.94 -7.30
N ILE A 13 2.88 5.23 -7.46
CA ILE A 13 2.40 6.32 -6.60
C ILE A 13 0.89 6.51 -6.76
N ASP A 14 0.39 6.48 -8.00
CA ASP A 14 -1.04 6.61 -8.28
C ASP A 14 -1.84 5.43 -7.70
N VAL A 15 -1.34 4.21 -7.83
CA VAL A 15 -1.95 3.00 -7.23
C VAL A 15 -1.98 3.09 -5.71
N GLU A 16 -0.93 3.60 -5.09
CA GLU A 16 -0.91 3.78 -3.63
C GLU A 16 -1.95 4.80 -3.17
N ALA A 17 -2.06 5.92 -3.88
CA ALA A 17 -3.06 6.94 -3.61
C ALA A 17 -4.49 6.38 -3.78
N TYR A 18 -4.73 5.62 -4.84
CA TYR A 18 -5.99 4.91 -5.08
C TYR A 18 -6.36 4.01 -3.89
N ILE A 19 -5.42 3.14 -3.48
CA ILE A 19 -5.63 2.21 -2.35
C ILE A 19 -5.92 2.98 -1.07
N PHE A 20 -5.23 4.09 -0.82
CA PHE A 20 -5.43 4.90 0.37
C PHE A 20 -6.86 5.45 0.44
N PHE A 21 -7.39 6.01 -0.66
CA PHE A 21 -8.75 6.58 -0.67
C PHE A 21 -9.83 5.51 -0.61
N LEU A 22 -9.68 4.44 -1.38
CA LEU A 22 -10.62 3.33 -1.32
C LEU A 22 -10.62 2.66 0.06
N ALA A 23 -9.46 2.60 0.74
CA ALA A 23 -9.37 2.10 2.11
C ALA A 23 -10.17 2.93 3.11
N GLN A 24 -10.21 4.25 2.95
CA GLN A 24 -11.01 5.13 3.80
C GLN A 24 -12.50 4.88 3.58
N GLU A 25 -12.93 4.80 2.33
CA GLU A 25 -14.31 4.48 1.94
C GLU A 25 -14.76 3.14 2.55
N LEU A 26 -13.97 2.09 2.34
CA LEU A 26 -14.25 0.75 2.85
C LEU A 26 -14.31 0.68 4.38
N LYS A 27 -13.44 1.42 5.05
CA LYS A 27 -13.43 1.44 6.51
C LYS A 27 -14.69 2.11 7.07
N GLN A 28 -15.19 3.15 6.43
CA GLN A 28 -16.43 3.83 6.83
C GLN A 28 -17.63 2.89 6.69
N GLN A 29 -17.72 2.17 5.57
CA GLN A 29 -18.87 1.31 5.27
C GLN A 29 -18.87 -0.01 6.03
N ASN A 30 -17.73 -0.69 6.15
CA ASN A 30 -17.66 -2.08 6.62
C ASN A 30 -17.07 -2.24 8.03
N LYS A 31 -16.51 -1.19 8.63
CA LYS A 31 -15.80 -1.25 9.93
C LYS A 31 -14.67 -2.30 9.97
N LEU A 32 -14.15 -2.66 8.79
CA LEU A 32 -13.06 -3.61 8.60
C LEU A 32 -11.84 -2.89 8.01
N SER A 33 -10.64 -3.29 8.44
CA SER A 33 -9.41 -2.84 7.83
C SER A 33 -9.15 -3.59 6.51
N LEU A 34 -8.36 -3.01 5.59
CA LEU A 34 -7.96 -3.70 4.35
C LEU A 34 -7.29 -5.05 4.60
N LYS A 35 -6.54 -5.17 5.70
CA LYS A 35 -5.88 -6.42 6.08
C LYS A 35 -6.88 -7.49 6.51
N GLU A 36 -7.92 -7.09 7.21
CA GLU A 36 -9.03 -7.99 7.57
C GLU A 36 -9.79 -8.42 6.32
N LEU A 37 -10.10 -7.48 5.42
CA LEU A 37 -10.75 -7.78 4.13
C LEU A 37 -9.90 -8.72 3.26
N LEU A 38 -8.58 -8.54 3.22
CA LEU A 38 -7.66 -9.42 2.50
C LEU A 38 -7.73 -10.87 3.03
N ILE A 39 -7.77 -11.06 4.35
CA ILE A 39 -7.90 -12.40 4.97
C ILE A 39 -9.26 -13.02 4.61
N LEU A 40 -10.34 -12.24 4.64
CA LEU A 40 -11.67 -12.75 4.24
C LEU A 40 -11.73 -13.10 2.76
N ALA A 41 -11.12 -12.28 1.89
CA ALA A 41 -10.97 -12.57 0.47
C ALA A 41 -10.15 -13.84 0.23
N TYR A 42 -9.11 -14.07 1.02
CA TYR A 42 -8.33 -15.31 0.97
C TYR A 42 -9.23 -16.55 1.18
N PHE A 43 -10.09 -16.56 2.22
CA PHE A 43 -11.04 -17.64 2.44
C PHE A 43 -12.08 -17.77 1.32
N TYR A 44 -12.52 -16.65 0.77
CA TYR A 44 -13.49 -16.63 -0.33
C TYR A 44 -12.93 -17.28 -1.59
N TYR A 45 -11.72 -16.89 -2.01
CA TYR A 45 -11.12 -17.38 -3.26
C TYR A 45 -10.49 -18.76 -3.15
N LYS A 46 -9.90 -19.12 -2.01
CA LYS A 46 -9.34 -20.46 -1.78
C LYS A 46 -10.42 -21.56 -1.67
N LYS A 47 -11.66 -21.21 -1.35
CA LYS A 47 -12.79 -22.14 -1.18
C LYS A 47 -12.55 -23.26 -0.13
N LYS A 48 -11.51 -23.17 0.68
CA LYS A 48 -11.25 -24.10 1.80
C LYS A 48 -11.99 -23.64 3.05
N ASN A 49 -12.51 -24.58 3.83
CA ASN A 49 -13.21 -24.28 5.09
C ASN A 49 -12.26 -24.19 6.28
N ASP A 50 -11.21 -25.01 6.27
CA ASP A 50 -10.20 -25.09 7.33
C ASP A 50 -8.83 -24.89 6.73
N ILE A 51 -8.07 -23.93 7.28
CA ILE A 51 -6.75 -23.57 6.79
C ILE A 51 -5.84 -23.36 7.99
N SER A 52 -4.62 -23.92 7.94
CA SER A 52 -3.64 -23.68 8.99
C SER A 52 -3.16 -22.22 8.97
N LEU A 53 -2.89 -21.65 10.14
CA LEU A 53 -2.32 -20.31 10.24
C LEU A 53 -0.99 -20.19 9.47
N LYS A 54 -0.20 -21.25 9.43
CA LYS A 54 1.07 -21.32 8.69
C LYS A 54 0.84 -21.18 7.18
N GLU A 55 -0.20 -21.82 6.63
CA GLU A 55 -0.58 -21.70 5.21
C GLU A 55 -1.01 -20.26 4.89
N ILE A 56 -1.86 -19.65 5.74
CA ILE A 56 -2.31 -18.26 5.56
C ILE A 56 -1.10 -17.29 5.56
N ILE A 57 -0.16 -17.46 6.48
CA ILE A 57 1.05 -16.62 6.56
C ILE A 57 1.92 -16.80 5.31
N GLY A 58 2.10 -18.04 4.84
CA GLY A 58 2.90 -18.34 3.66
C GLY A 58 2.31 -17.76 2.38
N ASP A 59 0.99 -17.80 2.23
CA ASP A 59 0.29 -17.36 1.02
C ASP A 59 0.10 -15.83 0.96
N ILE A 60 -0.22 -15.20 2.10
CA ILE A 60 -0.49 -13.75 2.13
C ILE A 60 0.80 -12.91 2.13
N LEU A 61 1.97 -13.52 2.37
CA LEU A 61 3.28 -12.85 2.38
C LEU A 61 3.30 -11.55 3.22
N TYR A 62 2.66 -11.59 4.37
CA TYR A 62 2.53 -10.46 5.28
C TYR A 62 3.23 -10.74 6.61
N LYS A 63 3.53 -9.69 7.40
CA LYS A 63 4.11 -9.88 8.73
C LYS A 63 3.22 -10.80 9.57
N GLN A 64 3.80 -11.89 10.07
CA GLN A 64 3.08 -12.89 10.88
C GLN A 64 2.29 -12.25 12.03
N SER A 65 2.88 -11.28 12.73
CA SER A 65 2.23 -10.57 13.84
C SER A 65 0.95 -9.85 13.41
N ASP A 66 0.94 -9.26 12.22
CA ASP A 66 -0.23 -8.56 11.69
C ASP A 66 -1.33 -9.54 11.30
N ILE A 67 -0.97 -10.68 10.66
CA ILE A 67 -1.94 -11.74 10.31
C ILE A 67 -2.60 -12.28 11.58
N VAL A 68 -1.81 -12.63 12.59
CA VAL A 68 -2.31 -13.12 13.88
C VAL A 68 -3.26 -12.13 14.54
N LYS A 69 -2.90 -10.83 14.54
CA LYS A 69 -3.73 -9.76 15.09
C LYS A 69 -5.07 -9.64 14.35
N ASN A 70 -5.05 -9.66 13.02
CA ASN A 70 -6.26 -9.52 12.21
C ASN A 70 -7.16 -10.77 12.30
N ILE A 71 -6.58 -11.98 12.36
CA ILE A 71 -7.33 -13.22 12.60
C ILE A 71 -8.03 -13.16 13.97
N LYS A 72 -7.34 -12.70 15.04
CA LYS A 72 -7.96 -12.51 16.35
C LYS A 72 -9.13 -11.52 16.31
N SER A 73 -8.97 -10.43 15.57
CA SER A 73 -10.03 -9.43 15.37
C SER A 73 -11.23 -9.99 14.61
N LEU A 74 -10.99 -10.69 13.49
CA LEU A 74 -12.04 -11.31 12.69
C LEU A 74 -12.80 -12.41 13.44
N SER A 75 -12.10 -13.19 14.28
CA SER A 75 -12.74 -14.18 15.15
C SER A 75 -13.67 -13.52 16.17
N LYS A 76 -13.22 -12.41 16.81
CA LYS A 76 -14.08 -11.63 17.72
C LYS A 76 -15.30 -11.02 17.03
N LYS A 77 -15.17 -10.64 15.74
CA LYS A 77 -16.27 -10.11 14.93
C LYS A 77 -17.18 -11.20 14.35
N GLY A 78 -16.89 -12.48 14.62
CA GLY A 78 -17.71 -13.63 14.19
C GLY A 78 -17.62 -13.97 12.69
N PHE A 79 -16.57 -13.50 12.00
CA PHE A 79 -16.35 -13.84 10.58
C PHE A 79 -15.67 -15.18 10.38
N ILE A 80 -14.83 -15.60 11.32
CA ILE A 80 -14.05 -16.84 11.27
C ILE A 80 -13.97 -17.47 12.66
N ASN A 81 -13.65 -18.74 12.73
CA ASN A 81 -13.35 -19.44 13.97
C ASN A 81 -11.85 -19.72 14.05
N LYS A 82 -11.33 -19.74 15.28
CA LYS A 82 -9.94 -20.08 15.56
C LYS A 82 -9.92 -21.23 16.55
N SER A 83 -9.23 -22.31 16.20
CA SER A 83 -9.04 -23.48 17.04
C SER A 83 -7.58 -23.87 17.14
N ARG A 84 -7.24 -24.65 18.15
CA ARG A 84 -5.94 -25.30 18.29
C ARG A 84 -6.15 -26.81 18.18
N THR A 85 -5.18 -27.52 17.64
CA THR A 85 -5.22 -28.98 17.64
C THR A 85 -5.02 -29.53 19.04
N LYS A 86 -5.74 -30.59 19.36
CA LYS A 86 -5.59 -31.28 20.66
C LYS A 86 -4.19 -31.91 20.83
N ASN A 87 -3.56 -32.31 19.72
CA ASN A 87 -2.27 -33.00 19.71
C ASN A 87 -1.06 -32.06 19.67
N ASP A 88 -1.23 -30.80 19.21
CA ASP A 88 -0.17 -29.78 19.21
C ASP A 88 -0.81 -28.38 19.32
N GLU A 89 -0.75 -27.83 20.52
CA GLU A 89 -1.29 -26.50 20.81
C GLU A 89 -0.62 -25.36 20.03
N ARG A 90 0.55 -25.62 19.40
CA ARG A 90 1.25 -24.65 18.55
C ARG A 90 0.57 -24.57 17.17
N CYS A 91 -0.16 -25.60 16.77
CA CYS A 91 -0.87 -25.64 15.51
C CYS A 91 -2.22 -24.94 15.62
N ILE A 92 -2.33 -23.76 15.01
CA ILE A 92 -3.56 -22.97 14.96
C ILE A 92 -4.22 -23.20 13.61
N PHE A 93 -5.51 -23.54 13.65
CA PHE A 93 -6.38 -23.60 12.48
C PHE A 93 -7.39 -22.46 12.51
N VAL A 94 -7.72 -22.00 11.33
CA VAL A 94 -8.73 -20.97 11.09
C VAL A 94 -9.79 -21.57 10.19
N SER A 95 -11.04 -21.54 10.63
CA SER A 95 -12.16 -22.16 9.91
C SER A 95 -13.30 -21.19 9.65
N VAL A 96 -14.09 -21.50 8.64
CA VAL A 96 -15.31 -20.78 8.29
C VAL A 96 -16.49 -21.76 8.17
N THR A 97 -17.56 -21.47 8.90
CA THR A 97 -18.83 -22.20 8.78
C THR A 97 -19.56 -21.84 7.47
N PRO A 98 -20.54 -22.62 7.01
CA PRO A 98 -21.36 -22.26 5.86
C PRO A 98 -22.02 -20.87 5.99
N LEU A 99 -22.50 -20.53 7.19
CA LEU A 99 -23.10 -19.23 7.47
C LEU A 99 -22.07 -18.07 7.37
N GLN A 100 -20.88 -18.27 7.93
CA GLN A 100 -19.78 -17.31 7.83
C GLN A 100 -19.33 -17.16 6.38
N ARG A 101 -19.24 -18.24 5.61
CA ARG A 101 -18.90 -18.21 4.19
C ARG A 101 -19.93 -17.40 3.39
N LYS A 102 -21.22 -17.58 3.64
CA LYS A 102 -22.28 -16.77 3.02
C LYS A 102 -22.12 -15.29 3.35
N LYS A 103 -21.83 -14.96 4.61
CA LYS A 103 -21.56 -13.57 5.06
C LYS A 103 -20.33 -12.97 4.35
N ILE A 104 -19.24 -13.75 4.21
CA ILE A 104 -18.04 -13.33 3.48
C ILE A 104 -18.36 -13.10 1.99
N SER A 105 -19.14 -13.99 1.37
CA SER A 105 -19.53 -13.84 -0.04
C SER A 105 -20.30 -12.56 -0.29
N TYR A 106 -21.26 -12.21 0.57
CA TYR A 106 -21.98 -10.94 0.47
C TYR A 106 -21.01 -9.73 0.61
N LEU A 107 -20.10 -9.80 1.59
CA LEU A 107 -19.11 -8.73 1.80
C LEU A 107 -18.21 -8.53 0.58
N ILE A 108 -17.77 -9.59 -0.07
CA ILE A 108 -16.93 -9.51 -1.28
C ILE A 108 -17.73 -8.96 -2.48
N SER A 109 -19.00 -9.40 -2.63
CA SER A 109 -19.88 -8.83 -3.65
C SER A 109 -20.16 -7.33 -3.46
N ASP A 110 -20.34 -6.90 -2.22
CA ASP A 110 -20.53 -5.48 -1.92
C ASP A 110 -19.23 -4.69 -2.13
N LEU A 111 -18.06 -5.28 -1.82
CA LEU A 111 -16.76 -4.70 -2.14
C LEU A 111 -16.60 -4.48 -3.65
N ASP A 112 -17.03 -5.42 -4.49
CA ASP A 112 -17.00 -5.27 -5.95
C ASP A 112 -17.84 -4.06 -6.41
N LYS A 113 -19.06 -3.89 -5.86
CA LYS A 113 -19.91 -2.73 -6.15
C LYS A 113 -19.26 -1.41 -5.74
N ILE A 114 -18.65 -1.39 -4.54
CA ILE A 114 -17.94 -0.21 -4.02
C ILE A 114 -16.78 0.16 -4.96
N ILE A 115 -15.97 -0.82 -5.39
CA ILE A 115 -14.85 -0.60 -6.32
C ILE A 115 -15.34 -0.01 -7.63
N ILE A 116 -16.39 -0.59 -8.22
CA ILE A 116 -16.97 -0.11 -9.48
C ILE A 116 -17.45 1.32 -9.33
N LYS A 117 -18.25 1.60 -8.29
CA LYS A 117 -18.76 2.95 -8.02
C LYS A 117 -17.62 3.95 -7.79
N PHE A 118 -16.64 3.60 -6.96
CA PHE A 118 -15.47 4.43 -6.67
C PHE A 118 -14.68 4.78 -7.94
N ASN A 119 -14.52 3.81 -8.86
CA ASN A 119 -13.82 4.03 -10.12
C ASN A 119 -14.59 5.02 -11.01
N ILE A 120 -15.92 4.93 -11.06
CA ILE A 120 -16.77 5.85 -11.82
C ILE A 120 -16.72 7.25 -11.19
N ASP A 121 -16.98 7.37 -9.89
CA ASP A 121 -17.08 8.65 -9.17
C ASP A 121 -15.76 9.44 -9.19
N ARG A 122 -14.63 8.76 -9.36
CA ARG A 122 -13.28 9.33 -9.35
C ARG A 122 -12.57 9.30 -10.70
N ASN A 123 -13.27 8.95 -11.78
CA ASN A 123 -12.72 8.83 -13.15
C ASN A 123 -11.53 7.88 -13.27
N TYR A 124 -11.49 6.82 -12.45
CA TYR A 124 -10.45 5.80 -12.55
C TYR A 124 -10.70 4.78 -13.66
N THR A 125 -11.88 4.78 -14.26
CA THR A 125 -12.25 3.85 -15.36
C THR A 125 -11.36 3.97 -16.59
N GLU A 126 -10.72 5.11 -16.82
CA GLU A 126 -9.81 5.35 -17.92
C GLU A 126 -8.41 4.73 -17.69
N TYR A 127 -8.08 4.36 -16.46
CA TYR A 127 -6.79 3.80 -16.14
C TYR A 127 -6.77 2.29 -16.29
N GLN A 128 -5.95 1.77 -17.18
CA GLN A 128 -5.78 0.31 -17.41
C GLN A 128 -5.40 -0.49 -16.15
N TRP A 129 -4.80 0.16 -15.17
CA TRP A 129 -4.40 -0.48 -13.92
C TRP A 129 -5.49 -0.47 -12.85
N ALA A 130 -6.57 0.28 -13.02
CA ALA A 130 -7.64 0.34 -12.03
C ALA A 130 -8.32 -1.03 -11.91
N PRO A 131 -8.53 -1.52 -10.69
CA PRO A 131 -9.13 -2.83 -10.46
C PRO A 131 -10.60 -2.80 -10.88
N LYS A 132 -11.04 -3.85 -11.56
CA LYS A 132 -12.45 -4.03 -11.91
C LYS A 132 -13.24 -4.68 -10.78
N TYR A 133 -12.58 -5.55 -10.02
CA TYR A 133 -13.19 -6.34 -8.95
C TYR A 133 -12.23 -6.46 -7.76
N SER A 134 -12.75 -6.94 -6.64
CA SER A 134 -12.00 -7.14 -5.40
C SER A 134 -10.76 -8.02 -5.56
N LYS A 135 -10.77 -9.00 -6.46
CA LYS A 135 -9.58 -9.82 -6.78
C LYS A 135 -8.42 -8.95 -7.27
N ASP A 136 -8.67 -8.13 -8.28
CA ASP A 136 -7.65 -7.25 -8.86
C ASP A 136 -7.18 -6.23 -7.84
N PHE A 137 -8.13 -5.69 -7.06
CA PHE A 137 -7.82 -4.77 -5.98
C PHE A 137 -6.89 -5.37 -4.94
N PHE A 138 -7.12 -6.60 -4.48
CA PHE A 138 -6.23 -7.24 -3.50
C PHE A 138 -4.86 -7.56 -4.09
N ILE A 139 -4.77 -7.88 -5.37
CA ILE A 139 -3.47 -8.02 -6.07
C ILE A 139 -2.70 -6.70 -6.03
N LEU A 140 -3.35 -5.59 -6.35
CA LEU A 140 -2.73 -4.25 -6.26
C LEU A 140 -2.32 -3.92 -4.83
N PHE A 141 -3.20 -4.16 -3.87
CA PHE A 141 -2.92 -3.91 -2.45
C PHE A 141 -1.69 -4.69 -1.96
N MET A 142 -1.59 -5.97 -2.29
CA MET A 142 -0.43 -6.80 -1.94
C MET A 142 0.85 -6.30 -2.61
N ASN A 143 0.80 -5.88 -3.87
CA ASN A 143 1.95 -5.29 -4.56
C ASN A 143 2.43 -4.00 -3.89
N ILE A 144 1.52 -3.12 -3.48
CA ILE A 144 1.87 -1.90 -2.73
C ILE A 144 2.47 -2.23 -1.36
N MET A 145 1.92 -3.19 -0.64
CA MET A 145 2.47 -3.61 0.65
C MET A 145 3.89 -4.14 0.50
N TYR A 146 4.11 -5.00 -0.50
CA TYR A 146 5.44 -5.51 -0.80
C TYR A 146 6.42 -4.38 -1.20
N SER A 147 5.96 -3.42 -2.00
CA SER A 147 6.78 -2.26 -2.40
C SER A 147 7.17 -1.41 -1.18
N LYS A 148 6.26 -1.22 -0.23
CA LYS A 148 6.54 -0.51 1.03
C LYS A 148 7.60 -1.22 1.86
N ASP A 149 7.50 -2.53 2.01
CA ASP A 149 8.48 -3.33 2.74
C ASP A 149 9.83 -3.32 2.02
N PHE A 150 9.86 -3.48 0.70
CA PHE A 150 11.08 -3.41 -0.10
C PHE A 150 11.81 -2.06 0.06
N LEU A 151 11.09 -0.94 -0.09
CA LEU A 151 11.66 0.40 0.11
C LEU A 151 12.25 0.54 1.52
N LYS A 152 11.54 0.04 2.52
CA LYS A 152 11.98 0.10 3.91
C LYS A 152 13.23 -0.72 4.16
N TYR A 153 13.27 -1.99 3.71
CA TYR A 153 14.38 -2.89 3.98
C TYR A 153 15.61 -2.59 3.12
N ARG A 154 15.41 -2.27 1.85
CA ARG A 154 16.52 -2.07 0.89
C ARG A 154 17.15 -0.69 1.00
N PHE A 155 16.36 0.35 1.21
CA PHE A 155 16.80 1.74 1.14
C PHE A 155 16.55 2.53 2.43
N ASN A 156 15.88 1.94 3.41
CA ASN A 156 15.37 2.61 4.59
C ASN A 156 14.54 3.86 4.23
N LEU A 157 13.69 3.75 3.20
CA LEU A 157 12.79 4.78 2.71
C LEU A 157 11.34 4.38 2.96
N THR A 158 10.48 5.39 3.13
CA THR A 158 9.04 5.21 3.10
C THR A 158 8.49 5.46 1.69
N PHE A 159 7.24 5.12 1.49
CA PHE A 159 6.57 5.40 0.22
C PHE A 159 6.41 6.92 -0.02
N LEU A 160 6.20 7.71 1.05
CA LEU A 160 6.19 9.17 0.98
C LEU A 160 7.55 9.73 0.55
N ASP A 161 8.66 9.13 1.02
CA ASP A 161 10.00 9.53 0.55
C ASP A 161 10.17 9.31 -0.95
N LEU A 162 9.68 8.16 -1.45
CA LEU A 162 9.69 7.86 -2.89
C LEU A 162 8.88 8.91 -3.68
N SER A 163 7.70 9.29 -3.19
CA SER A 163 6.84 10.30 -3.84
C SER A 163 7.51 11.66 -3.89
N ILE A 164 8.15 12.09 -2.80
CA ILE A 164 8.90 13.36 -2.76
C ILE A 164 10.07 13.32 -3.74
N LEU A 165 10.87 12.24 -3.73
CA LEU A 165 11.99 12.07 -4.66
C LEU A 165 11.52 12.05 -6.13
N TYR A 166 10.35 11.47 -6.41
CA TYR A 166 9.77 11.47 -7.74
C TYR A 166 9.43 12.90 -8.21
N ILE A 167 8.73 13.69 -7.39
CA ILE A 167 8.37 15.08 -7.70
C ILE A 167 9.63 15.91 -7.93
N LEU A 168 10.61 15.83 -7.02
CA LEU A 168 11.86 16.57 -7.17
C LEU A 168 12.66 16.13 -8.40
N SER A 169 12.60 14.84 -8.76
CA SER A 169 13.29 14.33 -9.95
C SER A 169 12.62 14.76 -11.25
N SER A 170 11.31 14.96 -11.26
CA SER A 170 10.60 15.51 -12.41
C SER A 170 10.88 17.01 -12.64
N ARG A 171 11.24 17.71 -11.55
CA ARG A 171 11.50 19.16 -11.52
C ARG A 171 12.94 19.50 -11.07
N LYS A 172 13.92 18.79 -11.62
CA LYS A 172 15.34 18.81 -11.18
C LYS A 172 16.00 20.19 -11.13
N ASN A 173 15.54 21.12 -11.93
CA ASN A 173 16.12 22.47 -12.04
C ASN A 173 15.30 23.51 -11.27
N GLU A 174 14.21 23.10 -10.64
CA GLU A 174 13.33 23.97 -9.89
C GLU A 174 13.67 23.95 -8.39
N VAL A 175 13.39 25.04 -7.74
CA VAL A 175 13.35 25.16 -6.28
C VAL A 175 11.87 25.13 -5.91
N LEU A 176 11.47 24.13 -5.15
CA LEU A 176 10.09 24.01 -4.69
C LEU A 176 9.95 24.55 -3.27
N TYR A 177 8.83 25.17 -2.98
CA TYR A 177 8.45 25.44 -1.61
C TYR A 177 7.95 24.15 -0.95
N LEU A 178 8.19 23.98 0.34
CA LEU A 178 7.62 22.86 1.09
C LEU A 178 6.09 22.82 0.98
N LYS A 179 5.46 23.99 0.83
CA LYS A 179 4.03 24.14 0.57
C LYS A 179 3.61 23.49 -0.75
N ASP A 180 4.40 23.63 -1.81
CA ASP A 180 4.09 23.06 -3.13
C ASP A 180 4.11 21.52 -3.07
N LEU A 181 5.01 20.94 -2.24
CA LEU A 181 4.99 19.49 -2.00
C LEU A 181 3.71 19.03 -1.31
N PHE A 182 3.19 19.85 -0.39
CA PHE A 182 1.92 19.54 0.29
C PHE A 182 0.73 19.54 -0.67
N GLU A 183 0.69 20.46 -1.61
CA GLU A 183 -0.38 20.56 -2.62
C GLU A 183 -0.33 19.40 -3.63
N ASN A 184 0.86 18.87 -3.90
CA ASN A 184 1.06 17.78 -4.86
C ASN A 184 1.06 16.38 -4.23
N ILE A 185 1.20 16.28 -2.90
CA ILE A 185 1.30 15.00 -2.19
C ILE A 185 0.15 14.89 -1.20
N ARG A 186 -0.65 13.85 -1.33
CA ARG A 186 -1.85 13.60 -0.51
C ARG A 186 -1.53 13.05 0.89
N PHE A 187 -0.61 13.70 1.60
CA PHE A 187 -0.22 13.40 2.97
C PHE A 187 -0.35 14.63 3.84
N MET A 188 -0.43 14.43 5.16
CA MET A 188 -0.51 15.55 6.11
C MET A 188 0.83 16.30 6.18
N TYR A 189 0.78 17.61 6.29
CA TYR A 189 1.96 18.49 6.34
C TYR A 189 3.05 17.99 7.32
N PRO A 190 2.75 17.57 8.57
CA PRO A 190 3.79 17.07 9.47
C PRO A 190 4.48 15.78 8.99
N GLN A 191 3.81 14.97 8.17
CA GLN A 191 4.41 13.77 7.60
C GLN A 191 5.37 14.14 6.48
N ILE A 192 4.99 15.09 5.62
CA ILE A 192 5.84 15.60 4.54
C ILE A 192 7.08 16.27 5.13
N ALA A 193 6.92 17.16 6.12
CA ALA A 193 8.03 17.83 6.79
C ALA A 193 9.04 16.84 7.39
N ARG A 194 8.56 15.77 8.07
CA ARG A 194 9.43 14.71 8.60
C ARG A 194 10.15 13.93 7.50
N SER A 195 9.47 13.67 6.39
CA SER A 195 10.05 12.97 5.25
C SER A 195 11.12 13.82 4.57
N VAL A 196 10.87 15.10 4.36
CA VAL A 196 11.84 16.07 3.84
C VAL A 196 13.09 16.14 4.73
N ASN A 197 12.93 16.25 6.05
CA ASN A 197 14.07 16.23 6.97
C ASN A 197 14.90 14.95 6.83
N ARG A 198 14.25 13.77 6.86
CA ARG A 198 14.93 12.49 6.70
C ARG A 198 15.67 12.34 5.37
N LEU A 199 15.09 12.83 4.28
CA LEU A 199 15.75 12.82 2.96
C LEU A 199 16.91 13.80 2.89
N ASN A 200 16.80 14.95 3.55
CA ASN A 200 17.89 15.91 3.68
C ASN A 200 19.05 15.31 4.49
N ASP A 201 18.78 14.66 5.63
CA ASP A 201 19.79 14.01 6.46
C ASP A 201 20.52 12.88 5.70
N LYS A 202 19.84 12.25 4.73
CA LYS A 202 20.45 11.29 3.79
C LYS A 202 21.15 11.93 2.61
N GLY A 203 21.13 13.26 2.50
CA GLY A 203 21.68 14.03 1.39
C GLY A 203 20.97 13.76 0.05
N MET A 204 19.74 13.22 0.04
CA MET A 204 18.98 12.91 -1.19
C MET A 204 18.29 14.15 -1.78
N LEU A 205 18.02 15.13 -0.96
CA LEU A 205 17.55 16.47 -1.33
C LEU A 205 18.32 17.52 -0.53
N ILE A 206 18.16 18.77 -0.91
CA ILE A 206 18.71 19.93 -0.20
C ILE A 206 17.53 20.71 0.35
N LYS A 207 17.54 20.97 1.66
CA LYS A 207 16.56 21.79 2.37
C LYS A 207 17.23 23.06 2.86
N GLU A 208 16.69 24.21 2.49
CA GLU A 208 17.18 25.52 2.86
C GLU A 208 16.03 26.40 3.37
N ARG A 209 16.34 27.45 4.12
CA ARG A 209 15.40 28.52 4.42
C ARG A 209 15.56 29.64 3.42
N SER A 210 14.48 30.31 3.05
CA SER A 210 14.53 31.45 2.18
C SER A 210 15.28 32.58 2.89
N LEU A 211 16.18 33.27 2.16
CA LEU A 211 16.87 34.45 2.68
C LEU A 211 15.92 35.64 2.86
N ALA A 212 14.82 35.70 2.13
CA ALA A 212 13.84 36.77 2.20
C ALA A 212 12.82 36.56 3.37
N ASP A 213 12.50 35.32 3.72
CA ASP A 213 11.61 34.98 4.84
C ASP A 213 11.99 33.59 5.39
N GLU A 214 12.58 33.59 6.57
CA GLU A 214 13.02 32.33 7.24
C GLU A 214 11.91 31.34 7.55
N ARG A 215 10.64 31.74 7.52
CA ARG A 215 9.48 30.83 7.66
C ARG A 215 9.29 29.97 6.42
N ILE A 216 9.80 30.42 5.28
CA ILE A 216 9.68 29.72 4.01
C ILE A 216 10.79 28.68 3.88
N VAL A 217 10.38 27.43 3.72
CA VAL A 217 11.30 26.31 3.50
C VAL A 217 11.35 25.98 2.02
N LEU A 218 12.54 25.96 1.47
CA LEU A 218 12.86 25.61 0.10
C LEU A 218 13.41 24.19 0.04
N VAL A 219 13.06 23.47 -0.99
CA VAL A 219 13.48 22.08 -1.24
C VAL A 219 13.98 21.95 -2.67
N LYS A 220 15.17 21.38 -2.82
CA LYS A 220 15.83 21.21 -4.13
C LYS A 220 16.24 19.75 -4.33
N PHE A 221 16.25 19.30 -5.59
CA PHE A 221 16.86 18.04 -5.95
C PHE A 221 18.37 18.07 -5.76
N ASN A 222 18.94 17.09 -5.05
CA ASN A 222 20.39 16.99 -4.94
C ASN A 222 20.98 16.28 -6.15
N LYS A 223 21.54 17.04 -7.10
CA LYS A 223 22.14 16.51 -8.33
C LYS A 223 23.28 15.51 -8.08
N ALA A 224 24.03 15.67 -6.98
CA ALA A 224 25.10 14.73 -6.61
C ALA A 224 24.58 13.30 -6.28
N LYS A 225 23.30 13.17 -5.96
CA LYS A 225 22.63 11.89 -5.67
C LYS A 225 21.77 11.36 -6.82
N ASP A 226 21.81 11.97 -8.00
CA ASP A 226 20.99 11.56 -9.16
C ASP A 226 21.15 10.08 -9.51
N VAL A 227 22.37 9.55 -9.50
CA VAL A 227 22.65 8.13 -9.78
C VAL A 227 22.01 7.23 -8.74
N THR A 228 22.13 7.56 -7.45
CA THR A 228 21.52 6.80 -6.34
C THR A 228 20.00 6.80 -6.45
N ILE A 229 19.39 7.96 -6.71
CA ILE A 229 17.93 8.10 -6.83
C ILE A 229 17.41 7.33 -8.06
N LYS A 230 18.12 7.39 -9.18
CA LYS A 230 17.80 6.59 -10.38
C LYS A 230 17.86 5.08 -10.10
N SER A 231 18.84 4.61 -9.31
CA SER A 231 18.91 3.21 -8.89
C SER A 231 17.72 2.80 -8.03
N ILE A 232 17.30 3.64 -7.07
CA ILE A 232 16.11 3.41 -6.25
C ILE A 232 14.87 3.26 -7.13
N PHE A 233 14.67 4.16 -8.10
CA PHE A 233 13.54 4.10 -9.03
C PHE A 233 13.60 2.87 -9.92
N SER A 234 14.79 2.51 -10.46
CA SER A 234 14.97 1.31 -11.26
C SER A 234 14.60 0.05 -10.50
N ASP A 235 15.11 -0.11 -9.27
CA ASP A 235 14.83 -1.28 -8.47
C ASP A 235 13.37 -1.34 -8.02
N THR A 236 12.78 -0.20 -7.65
CA THR A 236 11.37 -0.12 -7.28
C THR A 236 10.44 -0.44 -8.46
N SER A 237 10.78 0.02 -9.67
CA SER A 237 9.99 -0.25 -10.88
C SER A 237 9.90 -1.73 -11.26
N LYS A 238 10.88 -2.56 -10.84
CA LYS A 238 10.90 -4.00 -11.10
C LYS A 238 9.90 -4.77 -10.23
N ILE A 239 9.44 -4.17 -9.13
CA ILE A 239 8.51 -4.81 -8.19
C ILE A 239 7.10 -4.91 -8.77
N LEU A 240 6.71 -4.03 -9.68
CA LEU A 240 5.40 -4.02 -10.34
C LEU A 240 5.15 -5.22 -11.27
N LYS A 241 6.07 -6.17 -11.38
CA LYS A 241 5.80 -7.43 -12.10
C LYS A 241 4.67 -8.18 -11.36
N PRO A 242 3.63 -8.61 -12.08
CA PRO A 242 2.55 -9.36 -11.48
C PRO A 242 3.13 -10.61 -10.81
N ARG A 243 3.00 -10.71 -9.50
CA ARG A 243 3.33 -11.91 -8.75
C ARG A 243 2.12 -12.83 -8.77
N LYS A 244 2.37 -14.13 -8.85
CA LYS A 244 1.31 -15.12 -8.62
C LYS A 244 1.01 -15.08 -7.12
N PHE A 245 -0.10 -14.46 -6.77
CA PHE A 245 -0.67 -14.55 -5.44
C PHE A 245 -1.61 -15.76 -5.38
N PHE A 246 -2.12 -16.06 -4.21
CA PHE A 246 -3.01 -17.21 -3.95
C PHE A 246 -4.38 -17.17 -4.68
N PHE A 247 -4.64 -16.16 -5.51
CA PHE A 247 -5.87 -16.02 -6.30
C PHE A 247 -5.87 -16.92 -7.54
#